data_85da2363842e630835a848ba9f15465f
#
_entry.id   85da2363842e630835a848ba9f15465f
#
_cell.length_a   1.000
_cell.length_b   1.000
_cell.length_c   1.000
_cell.angle_alpha   90.00
_cell.angle_beta   90.00
_cell.angle_gamma   90.00
#
_symmetry.space_group_name_H-M   'P 1'
#
loop_
_entity.id
_entity.type
_entity.pdbx_description
1 polymer ?
#
loop_
_entity_poly.entity_id
_entity_poly.type
_entity_poly.pdbx_seq_one_letter_code
_entity_poly.pdbx_strand_id
1 'polypeptide(L)'
;MKINRKILPNINNYYSDNHKIDPSQGVHLGDGTINDGDRVEIGPTALAYAEWQDAGLILPDLTEMRKARHKRLTDAIVARGYGGLLMFDPLNIRYATDTTNMQLWNTHNPFRACLLCADGYMVLWDYKNAPFLAQYNPLVRESRSGADMFYFARGDRIGPAADAFAAEVLDLIATHAPGCTQVGIDKIQPAGLDAVRRAGLEYCDGEEVTERARAIKTEHELRAMRCSIYSCERSMAVMEEFARAEIPKGGVTEDDVWAVLHAENINRGGEWMETRLLTSGPR
;
A
#
# COMPACT_ATOMS: atom_id res chain seq x y z
N MET A 1 -9.96 13.00 -25.35
CA MET A 1 -10.54 12.04 -24.40
C MET A 1 -10.82 12.80 -23.09
N LYS A 2 -12.08 13.02 -22.71
CA LYS A 2 -12.39 13.69 -21.44
C LYS A 2 -12.32 12.64 -20.35
N ILE A 3 -11.27 12.68 -19.54
CA ILE A 3 -11.18 11.90 -18.32
C ILE A 3 -12.27 12.43 -17.39
N ASN A 4 -13.34 11.66 -17.20
CA ASN A 4 -14.42 12.00 -16.30
C ASN A 4 -13.99 11.60 -14.88
N ARG A 5 -12.97 12.30 -14.35
CA ARG A 5 -12.64 12.22 -12.93
C ARG A 5 -13.77 12.92 -12.20
N LYS A 6 -14.55 12.22 -11.42
CA LYS A 6 -15.29 12.85 -10.34
C LYS A 6 -14.25 13.45 -9.39
N ILE A 7 -13.92 14.71 -9.62
CA ILE A 7 -13.20 15.50 -8.62
C ILE A 7 -14.13 15.54 -7.41
N LEU A 8 -13.62 15.08 -6.27
CA LEU A 8 -14.36 15.16 -5.01
C LEU A 8 -14.91 16.60 -4.87
N PRO A 9 -16.20 16.79 -4.71
CA PRO A 9 -16.74 18.12 -4.45
C PRO A 9 -16.13 18.60 -3.13
N ASN A 10 -15.48 19.75 -3.15
CA ASN A 10 -14.92 20.48 -2.00
C ASN A 10 -13.44 20.35 -1.67
N ILE A 11 -12.55 20.32 -2.66
CA ILE A 11 -11.14 20.70 -2.44
C ILE A 11 -11.04 22.11 -1.81
N ASN A 12 -12.00 23.00 -2.06
CA ASN A 12 -12.00 24.35 -1.50
C ASN A 12 -12.21 24.38 0.03
N ASN A 13 -12.70 23.32 0.64
CA ASN A 13 -12.88 23.24 2.09
C ASN A 13 -11.63 22.73 2.84
N TYR A 14 -10.61 22.31 2.12
CA TYR A 14 -9.36 21.79 2.70
C TYR A 14 -8.57 22.84 3.48
N TYR A 15 -8.82 24.11 3.23
CA TYR A 15 -8.09 25.25 3.80
C TYR A 15 -8.93 26.16 4.71
N SER A 16 -10.15 25.79 5.05
CA SER A 16 -10.93 26.57 5.98
C SER A 16 -10.64 26.14 7.41
N ASP A 17 -10.32 27.11 8.28
CA ASP A 17 -9.92 26.90 9.67
C ASP A 17 -10.91 26.12 10.55
N ASN A 18 -12.09 25.77 10.03
CA ASN A 18 -13.16 25.10 10.76
C ASN A 18 -13.51 23.70 10.24
N HIS A 19 -12.80 23.16 9.24
CA HIS A 19 -13.07 21.81 8.75
C HIS A 19 -12.20 20.77 9.45
N LYS A 20 -12.82 20.10 10.41
CA LYS A 20 -12.41 18.73 10.70
C LYS A 20 -12.72 17.89 9.45
N ILE A 21 -11.71 17.25 8.88
CA ILE A 21 -11.92 16.21 7.88
C ILE A 21 -12.89 15.23 8.51
N ASP A 22 -14.09 15.14 7.97
CA ASP A 22 -15.04 14.12 8.39
C ASP A 22 -14.60 12.81 7.72
N PRO A 23 -14.01 11.90 8.48
CA PRO A 23 -13.54 10.65 7.91
C PRO A 23 -14.67 9.77 7.39
N SER A 24 -15.92 10.05 7.76
CA SER A 24 -17.10 9.33 7.24
C SER A 24 -17.48 9.73 5.81
N GLN A 25 -17.05 10.88 5.32
CA GLN A 25 -17.38 11.35 3.96
C GLN A 25 -16.75 10.52 2.84
N GLY A 26 -15.74 9.71 3.13
CA GLY A 26 -15.11 8.79 2.18
C GLY A 26 -15.72 7.39 2.15
N VAL A 27 -16.61 7.06 3.08
CA VAL A 27 -17.10 5.69 3.29
C VAL A 27 -18.31 5.35 2.40
N HIS A 28 -19.01 6.34 1.89
CA HIS A 28 -20.18 6.13 1.02
C HIS A 28 -20.06 6.93 -0.27
N LEU A 29 -20.33 6.27 -1.39
CA LEU A 29 -20.59 6.94 -2.66
C LEU A 29 -21.92 7.70 -2.59
N GLY A 30 -22.14 8.65 -3.48
CA GLY A 30 -23.37 9.45 -3.53
C GLY A 30 -24.67 8.63 -3.73
N ASP A 31 -24.55 7.36 -4.10
CA ASP A 31 -25.64 6.39 -4.21
C ASP A 31 -25.84 5.56 -2.92
N GLY A 32 -25.11 5.85 -1.86
CA GLY A 32 -25.18 5.16 -0.57
C GLY A 32 -24.38 3.85 -0.49
N THR A 33 -23.69 3.44 -1.55
CA THR A 33 -22.81 2.27 -1.49
C THR A 33 -21.53 2.58 -0.73
N ILE A 34 -20.95 1.56 -0.09
CA ILE A 34 -19.68 1.71 0.63
C ILE A 34 -18.58 2.03 -0.39
N ASN A 35 -17.95 3.19 -0.19
CA ASN A 35 -16.74 3.56 -0.87
C ASN A 35 -15.56 3.08 -0.02
N ASP A 36 -14.91 1.98 -0.37
CA ASP A 36 -13.63 1.69 0.25
C ASP A 36 -12.61 2.72 -0.27
N GLY A 37 -11.97 3.43 0.64
CA GLY A 37 -11.17 4.63 0.38
C GLY A 37 -10.09 4.47 -0.70
N ASP A 38 -9.61 3.27 -0.97
CA ASP A 38 -8.67 2.96 -2.04
C ASP A 38 -9.23 3.28 -3.43
N ARG A 39 -10.54 3.23 -3.59
CA ARG A 39 -11.20 3.48 -4.87
C ARG A 39 -11.34 4.95 -5.22
N VAL A 40 -11.07 5.84 -4.28
CA VAL A 40 -11.17 7.28 -4.51
C VAL A 40 -9.99 7.79 -5.34
N GLU A 41 -8.80 7.30 -5.07
CA GLU A 41 -7.57 7.79 -5.68
C GLU A 41 -6.88 6.73 -6.53
N ILE A 42 -6.84 5.48 -6.07
CA ILE A 42 -6.10 4.37 -6.69
C ILE A 42 -6.97 3.13 -6.63
N GLY A 43 -7.16 2.48 -7.75
CA GLY A 43 -7.90 1.23 -7.80
C GLY A 43 -8.56 1.00 -9.16
N PRO A 44 -9.21 -0.14 -9.35
CA PRO A 44 -9.85 -0.49 -10.60
C PRO A 44 -10.89 0.55 -11.02
N THR A 45 -10.83 0.95 -12.29
CA THR A 45 -11.80 1.88 -12.87
C THR A 45 -13.04 1.15 -13.39
N ALA A 46 -14.08 1.90 -13.72
CA ALA A 46 -15.26 1.33 -14.37
C ALA A 46 -14.92 0.57 -15.65
N LEU A 47 -13.89 1.03 -16.40
CA LEU A 47 -13.38 0.33 -17.57
C LEU A 47 -12.83 -1.05 -17.22
N ALA A 48 -11.99 -1.13 -16.18
CA ALA A 48 -11.42 -2.41 -15.75
C ALA A 48 -12.51 -3.39 -15.31
N TYR A 49 -13.48 -2.94 -14.52
CA TYR A 49 -14.59 -3.79 -14.10
C TYR A 49 -15.44 -4.29 -15.27
N ALA A 50 -15.73 -3.45 -16.27
CA ALA A 50 -16.46 -3.86 -17.46
C ALA A 50 -15.69 -4.91 -18.25
N GLU A 51 -14.39 -4.68 -18.49
CA GLU A 51 -13.53 -5.63 -19.19
C GLU A 51 -13.39 -6.97 -18.46
N TRP A 52 -13.30 -6.98 -17.13
CA TRP A 52 -13.26 -8.20 -16.31
C TRP A 52 -14.58 -8.97 -16.39
N GLN A 53 -15.69 -8.26 -16.34
CA GLN A 53 -17.02 -8.87 -16.48
C GLN A 53 -17.21 -9.49 -17.84
N ASP A 54 -16.85 -8.81 -18.92
CA ASP A 54 -16.93 -9.30 -20.29
C ASP A 54 -16.04 -10.53 -20.52
N ALA A 55 -14.90 -10.59 -19.82
CA ALA A 55 -14.01 -11.74 -19.82
C ALA A 55 -14.46 -12.90 -18.92
N GLY A 56 -15.56 -12.74 -18.16
CA GLY A 56 -16.06 -13.74 -17.24
C GLY A 56 -15.17 -13.97 -16.01
N LEU A 57 -14.35 -12.97 -15.63
CA LEU A 57 -13.50 -13.09 -14.47
C LEU A 57 -14.30 -12.95 -13.18
N ILE A 58 -13.95 -13.79 -12.21
CA ILE A 58 -14.56 -13.76 -10.87
C ILE A 58 -13.77 -12.80 -9.98
N LEU A 59 -14.45 -11.79 -9.45
CA LEU A 59 -13.84 -10.81 -8.57
C LEU A 59 -13.41 -11.43 -7.23
N PRO A 60 -12.34 -10.92 -6.61
CA PRO A 60 -11.96 -11.32 -5.27
C PRO A 60 -12.99 -10.81 -4.24
N ASP A 61 -13.19 -11.58 -3.18
CA ASP A 61 -13.74 -11.04 -1.95
C ASP A 61 -12.60 -10.41 -1.15
N LEU A 62 -12.57 -9.08 -1.12
CA LEU A 62 -11.50 -8.32 -0.47
C LEU A 62 -11.51 -8.50 1.05
N THR A 63 -12.68 -8.68 1.66
CA THR A 63 -12.80 -8.90 3.10
C THR A 63 -12.18 -10.23 3.50
N GLU A 64 -12.50 -11.30 2.79
CA GLU A 64 -11.91 -12.62 3.05
C GLU A 64 -10.41 -12.65 2.71
N MET A 65 -9.98 -11.95 1.69
CA MET A 65 -8.57 -11.80 1.35
C MET A 65 -7.78 -11.09 2.48
N ARG A 66 -8.30 -9.97 3.00
CA ARG A 66 -7.71 -9.23 4.12
C ARG A 66 -7.60 -10.09 5.38
N LYS A 67 -8.68 -10.79 5.75
CA LYS A 67 -8.68 -11.73 6.89
C LYS A 67 -7.65 -12.84 6.74
N ALA A 68 -7.57 -13.44 5.55
CA ALA A 68 -6.63 -14.52 5.29
C ALA A 68 -5.17 -14.05 5.39
N ARG A 69 -4.85 -12.87 4.84
CA ARG A 69 -3.52 -12.26 4.95
C ARG A 69 -3.16 -11.94 6.40
N HIS A 70 -4.07 -11.29 7.10
CA HIS A 70 -3.91 -10.97 8.52
C HIS A 70 -3.64 -12.22 9.35
N LYS A 71 -4.49 -13.25 9.21
CA LYS A 71 -4.30 -14.52 9.92
C LYS A 71 -2.94 -15.17 9.61
N ARG A 72 -2.55 -15.20 8.36
CA ARG A 72 -1.29 -15.80 7.92
C ARG A 72 -0.06 -15.10 8.53
N LEU A 73 -0.08 -13.77 8.56
CA LEU A 73 0.98 -12.99 9.21
C LEU A 73 0.99 -13.23 10.72
N THR A 74 -0.18 -13.20 11.38
CA THR A 74 -0.29 -13.45 12.81
C THR A 74 0.19 -14.86 13.18
N ASP A 75 -0.23 -15.88 12.44
CA ASP A 75 0.25 -17.25 12.65
C ASP A 75 1.77 -17.35 12.52
N ALA A 76 2.36 -16.64 11.55
CA ALA A 76 3.80 -16.64 11.31
C ALA A 76 4.60 -15.90 12.40
N ILE A 77 4.04 -14.83 12.96
CA ILE A 77 4.58 -14.09 14.11
C ILE A 77 4.60 -15.00 15.35
N VAL A 78 3.46 -15.60 15.65
CA VAL A 78 3.31 -16.51 16.81
C VAL A 78 4.24 -17.72 16.70
N ALA A 79 4.33 -18.35 15.52
CA ALA A 79 5.20 -19.51 15.29
C ALA A 79 6.69 -19.21 15.52
N ARG A 80 7.11 -17.94 15.44
CA ARG A 80 8.49 -17.51 15.70
C ARG A 80 8.71 -17.01 17.12
N GLY A 81 7.65 -16.90 17.91
CA GLY A 81 7.73 -16.31 19.25
C GLY A 81 7.98 -14.79 19.24
N TYR A 82 7.66 -14.10 18.14
CA TYR A 82 7.77 -12.66 18.07
C TYR A 82 6.56 -12.00 18.74
N GLY A 83 6.79 -10.86 19.41
CA GLY A 83 5.71 -10.02 19.94
C GLY A 83 4.95 -9.26 18.88
N GLY A 84 5.57 -9.07 17.71
CA GLY A 84 4.96 -8.42 16.57
C GLY A 84 5.86 -8.38 15.36
N LEU A 85 5.30 -7.87 14.27
CA LEU A 85 5.97 -7.60 13.00
C LEU A 85 5.82 -6.12 12.67
N LEU A 86 6.93 -5.40 12.66
CA LEU A 86 7.00 -3.97 12.33
C LEU A 86 7.46 -3.84 10.87
N MET A 87 6.58 -3.34 10.02
CA MET A 87 6.78 -3.22 8.58
C MET A 87 6.94 -1.75 8.17
N PHE A 88 7.96 -1.46 7.37
CA PHE A 88 8.20 -0.19 6.68
C PHE A 88 8.21 -0.33 5.16
N ASP A 89 8.37 -1.55 4.64
CA ASP A 89 8.27 -1.79 3.21
C ASP A 89 6.85 -1.52 2.72
N PRO A 90 6.66 -0.63 1.71
CA PRO A 90 5.33 -0.28 1.22
C PRO A 90 4.52 -1.48 0.71
N LEU A 91 5.17 -2.51 0.13
CA LEU A 91 4.50 -3.71 -0.35
C LEU A 91 4.04 -4.59 0.81
N ASN A 92 4.84 -4.68 1.88
CA ASN A 92 4.48 -5.43 3.08
C ASN A 92 3.36 -4.74 3.85
N ILE A 93 3.41 -3.41 3.97
CA ILE A 93 2.31 -2.61 4.54
C ILE A 93 1.03 -2.82 3.73
N ARG A 94 1.10 -2.75 2.39
CA ARG A 94 -0.05 -3.03 1.53
C ARG A 94 -0.59 -4.45 1.71
N TYR A 95 0.28 -5.44 1.82
CA TYR A 95 -0.14 -6.82 2.06
C TYR A 95 -0.90 -6.97 3.38
N ALA A 96 -0.41 -6.34 4.45
CA ALA A 96 -1.02 -6.42 5.78
C ALA A 96 -2.32 -5.61 5.89
N THR A 97 -2.33 -4.39 5.34
CA THR A 97 -3.41 -3.41 5.55
C THR A 97 -4.35 -3.24 4.37
N ASP A 98 -3.96 -3.70 3.17
CA ASP A 98 -4.62 -3.45 1.88
C ASP A 98 -4.77 -1.94 1.58
N THR A 99 -3.84 -1.12 2.08
CA THR A 99 -3.80 0.32 1.86
C THR A 99 -2.55 0.76 1.11
N THR A 100 -2.67 1.80 0.32
CA THR A 100 -1.55 2.45 -0.35
C THR A 100 -1.55 3.95 -0.06
N ASN A 101 -0.36 4.55 -0.04
CA ASN A 101 -0.20 5.99 0.04
C ASN A 101 1.20 6.35 -0.47
N MET A 102 1.28 7.06 -1.59
CA MET A 102 2.54 7.52 -2.19
C MET A 102 3.64 6.44 -2.19
N GLN A 103 3.33 5.25 -2.77
CA GLN A 103 4.20 4.06 -2.70
C GLN A 103 5.65 4.35 -3.09
N LEU A 104 5.89 5.00 -4.22
CA LEU A 104 7.25 5.33 -4.67
C LEU A 104 7.97 6.28 -3.71
N TRP A 105 7.28 7.32 -3.21
CA TRP A 105 7.83 8.23 -2.23
C TRP A 105 8.25 7.50 -0.94
N ASN A 106 7.43 6.60 -0.46
CA ASN A 106 7.69 5.83 0.75
C ASN A 106 8.87 4.86 0.62
N THR A 107 9.26 4.46 -0.59
CA THR A 107 10.49 3.66 -0.77
C THR A 107 11.77 4.46 -0.49
N HIS A 108 11.74 5.76 -0.73
CA HIS A 108 12.88 6.67 -0.47
C HIS A 108 12.81 7.32 0.92
N ASN A 109 11.60 7.67 1.33
CA ASN A 109 11.33 8.40 2.56
C ASN A 109 10.30 7.60 3.38
N PRO A 110 10.74 6.61 4.16
CA PRO A 110 9.84 5.72 4.89
C PRO A 110 9.04 6.50 5.93
N PHE A 111 7.86 6.89 5.53
CA PHE A 111 6.92 7.70 6.27
C PHE A 111 5.85 6.86 6.94
N ARG A 112 5.49 5.74 6.30
CA ARG A 112 4.51 4.80 6.82
C ARG A 112 5.19 3.67 7.58
N ALA A 113 4.52 3.19 8.61
CA ALA A 113 4.87 1.95 9.29
C ALA A 113 3.60 1.20 9.67
N CYS A 114 3.68 -0.11 9.75
CA CYS A 114 2.59 -0.95 10.26
C CYS A 114 3.15 -1.92 11.28
N LEU A 115 2.57 -1.96 12.48
CA LEU A 115 2.85 -2.98 13.48
C LEU A 115 1.64 -3.93 13.56
N LEU A 116 1.90 -5.21 13.33
CA LEU A 116 0.96 -6.29 13.61
C LEU A 116 1.46 -7.06 14.84
N CYS A 117 0.73 -6.99 15.93
CA CYS A 117 1.05 -7.69 17.18
C CYS A 117 0.66 -9.19 17.12
N ALA A 118 1.23 -9.98 18.01
CA ALA A 118 1.03 -11.43 18.04
C ALA A 118 -0.42 -11.87 18.33
N ASP A 119 -1.22 -11.02 18.96
CA ASP A 119 -2.66 -11.25 19.19
C ASP A 119 -3.54 -10.79 18.01
N GLY A 120 -2.93 -10.27 16.95
CA GLY A 120 -3.61 -9.74 15.78
C GLY A 120 -3.99 -8.25 15.86
N TYR A 121 -3.60 -7.52 16.91
CA TYR A 121 -3.82 -6.09 16.96
C TYR A 121 -2.92 -5.37 15.96
N MET A 122 -3.50 -4.55 15.08
CA MET A 122 -2.78 -3.90 13.99
C MET A 122 -2.88 -2.39 14.07
N VAL A 123 -1.72 -1.71 14.03
CA VAL A 123 -1.59 -0.26 14.06
C VAL A 123 -0.87 0.21 12.81
N LEU A 124 -1.42 1.24 12.16
CA LEU A 124 -0.83 1.87 10.98
C LEU A 124 -0.40 3.31 11.32
N TRP A 125 0.87 3.64 11.14
CA TRP A 125 1.33 5.03 11.11
C TRP A 125 1.31 5.53 9.67
N ASP A 126 0.68 6.68 9.46
CA ASP A 126 0.55 7.32 8.16
C ASP A 126 0.59 8.85 8.32
N TYR A 127 0.38 9.59 7.26
CA TYR A 127 0.24 11.05 7.32
C TYR A 127 -0.96 11.43 8.22
N LYS A 128 -0.82 12.54 8.95
CA LYS A 128 -1.87 13.02 9.88
C LYS A 128 -3.25 13.21 9.23
N ASN A 129 -3.28 13.47 7.93
CA ASN A 129 -4.48 13.71 7.16
C ASN A 129 -4.95 12.50 6.35
N ALA A 130 -4.36 11.33 6.55
CA ALA A 130 -4.65 10.12 5.79
C ALA A 130 -5.32 8.96 6.56
N PRO A 131 -5.93 9.15 7.77
CA PRO A 131 -6.59 8.04 8.47
C PRO A 131 -7.72 7.39 7.66
N PHE A 132 -8.34 8.17 6.75
CA PHE A 132 -9.43 7.69 5.88
C PHE A 132 -8.99 6.56 4.94
N LEU A 133 -7.70 6.46 4.61
CA LEU A 133 -7.18 5.39 3.74
C LEU A 133 -7.30 3.99 4.34
N ALA A 134 -7.40 3.87 5.65
CA ALA A 134 -7.50 2.59 6.34
C ALA A 134 -8.89 2.29 6.94
N GLN A 135 -9.83 3.23 6.86
CA GLN A 135 -11.13 3.11 7.54
C GLN A 135 -11.99 1.95 7.08
N TYR A 136 -11.88 1.59 5.82
CA TYR A 136 -12.63 0.46 5.26
C TYR A 136 -12.10 -0.90 5.73
N ASN A 137 -10.93 -0.95 6.35
CA ASN A 137 -10.34 -2.18 6.85
C ASN A 137 -10.40 -2.25 8.38
N PRO A 138 -11.40 -2.94 8.96
CA PRO A 138 -11.58 -3.02 10.41
C PRO A 138 -10.47 -3.81 11.13
N LEU A 139 -9.56 -4.44 10.39
CA LEU A 139 -8.38 -5.11 10.94
C LEU A 139 -7.31 -4.10 11.37
N VAL A 140 -7.28 -2.90 10.76
CA VAL A 140 -6.47 -1.78 11.25
C VAL A 140 -7.21 -1.14 12.42
N ARG A 141 -6.70 -1.33 13.62
CA ARG A 141 -7.36 -0.90 14.86
C ARG A 141 -7.08 0.55 15.21
N GLU A 142 -5.89 1.02 14.85
CA GLU A 142 -5.48 2.41 15.09
C GLU A 142 -4.75 2.96 13.86
N SER A 143 -4.98 4.25 13.61
CA SER A 143 -4.17 5.04 12.69
C SER A 143 -3.45 6.12 13.48
N ARG A 144 -2.14 6.15 13.39
CA ARG A 144 -1.25 7.09 14.09
C ARG A 144 -0.40 7.87 13.10
N SER A 145 0.44 8.77 13.57
CA SER A 145 1.46 9.47 12.79
C SER A 145 2.76 9.53 13.57
N GLY A 146 3.90 9.73 12.87
CA GLY A 146 5.19 9.94 13.55
C GLY A 146 6.23 8.85 13.30
N ALA A 147 6.01 7.97 12.33
CA ALA A 147 7.00 6.96 11.91
C ALA A 147 8.12 7.53 11.00
N ASP A 148 8.09 8.82 10.71
CA ASP A 148 9.00 9.52 9.82
C ASP A 148 10.36 9.82 10.50
N MET A 149 11.26 8.85 10.48
CA MET A 149 12.58 8.91 11.14
C MET A 149 13.71 9.17 10.13
N PHE A 150 13.53 10.16 9.25
CA PHE A 150 14.54 10.54 8.26
C PHE A 150 14.80 12.06 8.26
N TYR A 151 15.99 12.46 7.80
CA TYR A 151 16.50 13.83 7.96
C TYR A 151 15.60 14.89 7.31
N PHE A 152 15.10 14.62 6.10
CA PHE A 152 14.24 15.57 5.38
C PHE A 152 12.99 15.96 6.20
N ALA A 153 12.38 15.01 6.94
CA ALA A 153 11.19 15.28 7.73
C ALA A 153 11.52 15.89 9.13
N ARG A 154 12.63 15.49 9.73
CA ARG A 154 12.91 15.78 11.14
C ARG A 154 14.14 16.67 11.40
N GLY A 155 15.03 16.82 10.42
CA GLY A 155 16.30 17.52 10.64
C GLY A 155 17.07 16.91 11.83
N ASP A 156 17.65 17.76 12.64
CA ASP A 156 18.42 17.33 13.83
C ASP A 156 17.58 16.67 14.94
N ARG A 157 16.26 16.61 14.77
CA ARG A 157 15.34 15.97 15.73
C ARG A 157 15.02 14.51 15.38
N ILE A 158 15.78 13.86 14.49
CA ILE A 158 15.61 12.43 14.18
C ILE A 158 15.68 11.57 15.42
N GLY A 159 16.70 11.77 16.29
CA GLY A 159 16.88 10.98 17.51
C GLY A 159 15.64 11.01 18.42
N PRO A 160 15.20 12.18 18.90
CA PRO A 160 13.98 12.29 19.69
C PRO A 160 12.72 11.72 19.01
N ALA A 161 12.59 11.87 17.68
CA ALA A 161 11.45 11.31 16.95
C ALA A 161 11.50 9.77 16.93
N ALA A 162 12.67 9.19 16.71
CA ALA A 162 12.87 7.75 16.73
C ALA A 162 12.62 7.16 18.13
N ASP A 163 13.09 7.85 19.19
CA ASP A 163 12.84 7.42 20.58
C ASP A 163 11.35 7.45 20.92
N ALA A 164 10.61 8.48 20.50
CA ALA A 164 9.17 8.56 20.69
C ALA A 164 8.43 7.43 19.95
N PHE A 165 8.79 7.17 18.69
CA PHE A 165 8.23 6.07 17.93
C PHE A 165 8.52 4.71 18.58
N ALA A 166 9.77 4.46 19.00
CA ALA A 166 10.16 3.22 19.66
C ALA A 166 9.42 3.00 20.99
N ALA A 167 9.13 4.07 21.74
CA ALA A 167 8.33 3.99 22.94
C ALA A 167 6.89 3.57 22.67
N GLU A 168 6.27 4.08 21.57
CA GLU A 168 4.94 3.63 21.15
C GLU A 168 4.93 2.15 20.76
N VAL A 169 5.95 1.70 20.02
CA VAL A 169 6.08 0.27 19.63
C VAL A 169 6.24 -0.61 20.87
N LEU A 170 7.08 -0.19 21.82
CA LEU A 170 7.27 -0.93 23.08
C LEU A 170 5.96 -1.06 23.88
N ASP A 171 5.21 0.04 24.02
CA ASP A 171 3.93 0.05 24.73
C ASP A 171 2.92 -0.90 24.10
N LEU A 172 2.84 -0.91 22.77
CA LEU A 172 1.97 -1.82 22.00
C LEU A 172 2.40 -3.28 22.21
N ILE A 173 3.69 -3.59 22.13
CA ILE A 173 4.19 -4.96 22.37
C ILE A 173 3.92 -5.37 23.81
N ALA A 174 4.17 -4.51 24.80
CA ALA A 174 3.90 -4.81 26.20
C ALA A 174 2.41 -5.09 26.47
N THR A 175 1.52 -4.41 25.73
CA THR A 175 0.06 -4.58 25.85
C THR A 175 -0.44 -5.83 25.15
N HIS A 176 0.01 -6.09 23.91
CA HIS A 176 -0.55 -7.09 23.02
C HIS A 176 0.25 -8.40 22.92
N ALA A 177 1.48 -8.41 23.50
CA ALA A 177 2.33 -9.58 23.59
C ALA A 177 3.15 -9.54 24.91
N PRO A 178 2.50 -9.51 26.07
CA PRO A 178 3.18 -9.30 27.36
C PRO A 178 4.30 -10.30 27.60
N GLY A 179 5.46 -9.79 28.01
CA GLY A 179 6.65 -10.60 28.26
C GLY A 179 7.50 -10.92 27.04
N CYS A 180 7.06 -10.54 25.82
CA CYS A 180 7.86 -10.69 24.63
C CYS A 180 8.71 -9.44 24.39
N THR A 181 9.97 -9.62 23.99
CA THR A 181 10.87 -8.53 23.59
C THR A 181 11.30 -8.63 22.13
N GLN A 182 11.02 -9.73 21.46
CA GLN A 182 11.42 -9.97 20.08
C GLN A 182 10.42 -9.37 19.09
N VAL A 183 10.91 -8.57 18.15
CA VAL A 183 10.10 -7.92 17.11
C VAL A 183 10.74 -8.17 15.75
N GLY A 184 9.98 -8.77 14.83
CA GLY A 184 10.37 -8.87 13.43
C GLY A 184 10.31 -7.49 12.78
N ILE A 185 11.34 -7.09 12.05
CA ILE A 185 11.37 -5.81 11.32
C ILE A 185 11.86 -6.08 9.89
N ASP A 186 11.11 -5.63 8.88
CA ASP A 186 11.48 -5.82 7.48
C ASP A 186 12.50 -4.78 7.00
N LYS A 187 12.24 -3.52 7.23
CA LYS A 187 13.10 -2.38 6.93
C LYS A 187 12.93 -1.34 8.02
N ILE A 188 13.99 -0.61 8.32
CA ILE A 188 13.93 0.53 9.25
C ILE A 188 15.15 1.44 9.03
N GLN A 189 14.98 2.72 9.23
CA GLN A 189 16.10 3.66 9.24
C GLN A 189 17.04 3.38 10.42
N PRO A 190 18.38 3.61 10.27
CA PRO A 190 19.33 3.33 11.35
C PRO A 190 18.98 3.95 12.69
N ALA A 191 18.53 5.22 12.71
CA ALA A 191 18.11 5.89 13.93
C ALA A 191 16.93 5.18 14.62
N GLY A 192 15.98 4.66 13.84
CA GLY A 192 14.85 3.88 14.33
C GLY A 192 15.29 2.55 14.92
N LEU A 193 16.18 1.83 14.25
CA LEU A 193 16.72 0.56 14.76
C LEU A 193 17.44 0.74 16.08
N ASP A 194 18.27 1.79 16.19
CA ASP A 194 18.96 2.11 17.42
C ASP A 194 18.00 2.49 18.55
N ALA A 195 16.92 3.22 18.24
CA ALA A 195 15.89 3.58 19.21
C ALA A 195 15.11 2.35 19.70
N VAL A 196 14.72 1.44 18.80
CA VAL A 196 14.05 0.18 19.13
C VAL A 196 14.93 -0.65 20.10
N ARG A 197 16.22 -0.75 19.83
CA ARG A 197 17.17 -1.43 20.72
C ARG A 197 17.31 -0.74 22.07
N ARG A 198 17.41 0.59 22.09
CA ARG A 198 17.45 1.35 23.37
C ARG A 198 16.18 1.19 24.18
N ALA A 199 15.04 1.03 23.54
CA ALA A 199 13.77 0.76 24.19
C ALA A 199 13.69 -0.66 24.79
N GLY A 200 14.68 -1.52 24.57
CA GLY A 200 14.73 -2.88 25.11
C GLY A 200 14.09 -3.95 24.24
N LEU A 201 13.76 -3.63 22.97
CA LEU A 201 13.26 -4.58 22.02
C LEU A 201 14.43 -5.23 21.25
N GLU A 202 14.32 -6.54 21.04
CA GLU A 202 15.28 -7.33 20.26
C GLU A 202 14.83 -7.42 18.81
N TYR A 203 15.68 -6.96 17.91
CA TYR A 203 15.44 -7.04 16.46
C TYR A 203 15.58 -8.46 15.95
N CYS A 204 14.60 -8.90 15.18
CA CYS A 204 14.60 -10.12 14.38
C CYS A 204 14.28 -9.81 12.92
N ASP A 205 14.68 -10.67 12.00
CA ASP A 205 14.37 -10.51 10.58
C ASP A 205 12.87 -10.69 10.32
N GLY A 206 12.22 -9.61 9.91
CA GLY A 206 10.80 -9.56 9.55
C GLY A 206 10.53 -9.81 8.06
N GLU A 207 11.55 -9.64 7.20
CA GLU A 207 11.39 -9.83 5.75
C GLU A 207 11.08 -11.30 5.43
N GLU A 208 11.75 -12.25 6.09
CA GLU A 208 11.43 -13.68 5.94
C GLU A 208 9.95 -13.98 6.25
N VAL A 209 9.37 -13.32 7.27
CA VAL A 209 7.97 -13.52 7.66
C VAL A 209 7.03 -13.10 6.53
N THR A 210 7.25 -11.91 5.97
CA THR A 210 6.41 -11.36 4.91
C THR A 210 6.57 -12.14 3.60
N GLU A 211 7.80 -12.49 3.21
CA GLU A 211 8.07 -13.26 2.00
C GLU A 211 7.40 -14.64 2.04
N ARG A 212 7.53 -15.37 3.15
CA ARG A 212 6.85 -16.66 3.32
C ARG A 212 5.35 -16.54 3.34
N ALA A 213 4.80 -15.50 3.99
CA ALA A 213 3.37 -15.24 4.03
C ALA A 213 2.78 -14.97 2.63
N ARG A 214 3.53 -14.29 1.77
CA ARG A 214 3.11 -13.94 0.41
C ARG A 214 3.34 -15.05 -0.63
N ALA A 215 4.18 -16.05 -0.33
CA ALA A 215 4.61 -17.06 -1.30
C ALA A 215 3.43 -17.86 -1.86
N ILE A 216 2.55 -18.36 -1.02
CA ILE A 216 1.40 -19.18 -1.41
C ILE A 216 0.13 -18.34 -1.38
N LYS A 217 -0.54 -18.22 -2.52
CA LYS A 217 -1.72 -17.38 -2.70
C LYS A 217 -3.00 -18.10 -2.33
N THR A 218 -3.93 -17.39 -1.71
CA THR A 218 -5.31 -17.85 -1.52
C THR A 218 -6.10 -17.75 -2.82
N GLU A 219 -7.30 -18.35 -2.86
CA GLU A 219 -8.17 -18.25 -4.04
C GLU A 219 -8.54 -16.78 -4.36
N HIS A 220 -8.82 -15.96 -3.36
CA HIS A 220 -9.12 -14.54 -3.57
C HIS A 220 -7.92 -13.73 -4.06
N GLU A 221 -6.71 -14.06 -3.59
CA GLU A 221 -5.49 -13.47 -4.13
C GLU A 221 -5.24 -13.89 -5.58
N LEU A 222 -5.52 -15.14 -5.93
CA LEU A 222 -5.44 -15.61 -7.33
C LEU A 222 -6.45 -14.90 -8.22
N ARG A 223 -7.68 -14.66 -7.75
CA ARG A 223 -8.69 -13.87 -8.48
C ARG A 223 -8.22 -12.44 -8.70
N ALA A 224 -7.71 -11.78 -7.67
CA ALA A 224 -7.14 -10.43 -7.79
C ALA A 224 -5.99 -10.39 -8.81
N MET A 225 -5.09 -11.38 -8.77
CA MET A 225 -4.00 -11.49 -9.74
C MET A 225 -4.51 -11.68 -11.17
N ARG A 226 -5.51 -12.53 -11.39
CA ARG A 226 -6.12 -12.71 -12.71
C ARG A 226 -6.70 -11.42 -13.27
N CYS A 227 -7.42 -10.65 -12.43
CA CYS A 227 -7.94 -9.34 -12.80
C CYS A 227 -6.81 -8.36 -13.18
N SER A 228 -5.75 -8.29 -12.37
CA SER A 228 -4.61 -7.42 -12.62
C SER A 228 -3.85 -7.81 -13.89
N ILE A 229 -3.61 -9.10 -14.11
CA ILE A 229 -2.95 -9.63 -15.31
C ILE A 229 -3.78 -9.28 -16.55
N TYR A 230 -5.09 -9.48 -16.51
CA TYR A 230 -5.96 -9.15 -17.63
C TYR A 230 -5.91 -7.65 -17.99
N SER A 231 -5.95 -6.77 -16.99
CA SER A 231 -5.80 -5.33 -17.24
C SER A 231 -4.45 -4.97 -17.86
N CYS A 232 -3.38 -5.64 -17.42
CA CYS A 232 -2.05 -5.48 -18.01
C CYS A 232 -2.02 -5.96 -19.47
N GLU A 233 -2.56 -7.13 -19.76
CA GLU A 233 -2.63 -7.69 -21.13
C GLU A 233 -3.44 -6.79 -22.05
N ARG A 234 -4.56 -6.24 -21.60
CA ARG A 234 -5.35 -5.27 -22.38
C ARG A 234 -4.57 -4.00 -22.68
N SER A 235 -3.83 -3.49 -21.69
CA SER A 235 -2.98 -2.31 -21.85
C SER A 235 -1.83 -2.58 -22.84
N MET A 236 -1.23 -3.77 -22.77
CA MET A 236 -0.19 -4.20 -23.71
C MET A 236 -0.72 -4.39 -25.12
N ALA A 237 -1.95 -4.88 -25.28
CA ALA A 237 -2.57 -5.03 -26.61
C ALA A 237 -2.72 -3.67 -27.31
N VAL A 238 -3.17 -2.62 -26.59
CA VAL A 238 -3.28 -1.27 -27.16
C VAL A 238 -1.89 -0.70 -27.49
N MET A 239 -0.89 -0.94 -26.66
CA MET A 239 0.50 -0.59 -26.96
C MET A 239 1.00 -1.30 -28.24
N GLU A 240 0.71 -2.58 -28.40
CA GLU A 240 1.09 -3.35 -29.59
C GLU A 240 0.40 -2.82 -30.84
N GLU A 241 -0.90 -2.51 -30.79
CA GLU A 241 -1.63 -1.91 -31.90
C GLU A 241 -1.01 -0.58 -32.31
N PHE A 242 -0.69 0.30 -31.35
CA PHE A 242 0.02 1.55 -31.62
C PHE A 242 1.38 1.30 -32.28
N ALA A 243 2.18 0.40 -31.72
CA ALA A 243 3.51 0.11 -32.24
C ALA A 243 3.45 -0.42 -33.69
N ARG A 244 2.54 -1.34 -34.00
CA ARG A 244 2.33 -1.87 -35.35
C ARG A 244 1.88 -0.82 -36.35
N ALA A 245 1.06 0.13 -35.91
CA ALA A 245 0.54 1.19 -36.77
C ALA A 245 1.53 2.31 -37.02
N GLU A 246 2.31 2.69 -36.03
CA GLU A 246 3.09 3.93 -36.06
C GLU A 246 4.59 3.72 -36.32
N ILE A 247 5.21 2.66 -35.83
CA ILE A 247 6.64 2.39 -36.06
C ILE A 247 7.00 2.33 -37.56
N PRO A 248 6.20 1.69 -38.45
CA PRO A 248 6.53 1.66 -39.88
C PRO A 248 6.51 3.03 -40.58
N LYS A 249 5.86 4.03 -39.97
CA LYS A 249 5.81 5.40 -40.51
C LYS A 249 7.08 6.18 -40.20
N GLY A 250 7.89 5.70 -39.26
CA GLY A 250 9.10 6.35 -38.79
C GLY A 250 8.84 7.44 -37.73
N GLY A 251 9.88 7.80 -37.01
CA GLY A 251 9.85 8.86 -36.00
C GLY A 251 9.31 8.47 -34.62
N VAL A 252 8.85 7.24 -34.43
CA VAL A 252 8.40 6.70 -33.13
C VAL A 252 9.59 6.26 -32.31
N THR A 253 9.60 6.65 -31.07
CA THR A 253 10.62 6.30 -30.06
C THR A 253 10.10 5.24 -29.08
N GLU A 254 11.00 4.67 -28.28
CA GLU A 254 10.63 3.78 -27.15
C GLU A 254 9.75 4.54 -26.13
N ASP A 255 9.96 5.85 -25.96
CA ASP A 255 9.17 6.69 -25.06
C ASP A 255 7.71 6.79 -25.52
N ASP A 256 7.47 6.94 -26.82
CA ASP A 256 6.11 7.01 -27.37
C ASP A 256 5.35 5.71 -27.13
N VAL A 257 5.99 4.57 -27.37
CA VAL A 257 5.40 3.24 -27.12
C VAL A 257 5.12 3.03 -25.64
N TRP A 258 6.08 3.41 -24.78
CA TRP A 258 5.93 3.30 -23.33
C TRP A 258 4.82 4.19 -22.79
N ALA A 259 4.68 5.41 -23.32
CA ALA A 259 3.64 6.36 -22.92
C ALA A 259 2.23 5.79 -23.15
N VAL A 260 2.01 5.06 -24.25
CA VAL A 260 0.74 4.38 -24.53
C VAL A 260 0.45 3.32 -23.47
N LEU A 261 1.42 2.46 -23.16
CA LEU A 261 1.25 1.43 -22.13
C LEU A 261 0.90 2.05 -20.78
N HIS A 262 1.62 3.12 -20.40
CA HIS A 262 1.41 3.79 -19.11
C HIS A 262 0.02 4.43 -19.03
N ALA A 263 -0.41 5.13 -20.09
CA ALA A 263 -1.74 5.72 -20.16
C ALA A 263 -2.85 4.68 -20.04
N GLU A 264 -2.72 3.54 -20.74
CA GLU A 264 -3.69 2.47 -20.71
C GLU A 264 -3.74 1.74 -19.35
N ASN A 265 -2.58 1.58 -18.70
CA ASN A 265 -2.54 1.04 -17.34
C ASN A 265 -3.29 1.95 -16.36
N ILE A 266 -3.05 3.27 -16.41
CA ILE A 266 -3.74 4.25 -15.55
C ILE A 266 -5.24 4.31 -15.87
N ASN A 267 -5.63 4.20 -17.14
CA ASN A 267 -7.04 4.17 -17.54
C ASN A 267 -7.81 3.00 -16.90
N ARG A 268 -7.13 1.92 -16.57
CA ARG A 268 -7.67 0.74 -15.87
C ARG A 268 -7.49 0.77 -14.36
N GLY A 269 -6.95 1.86 -13.82
CA GLY A 269 -6.72 2.04 -12.39
C GLY A 269 -5.43 1.40 -11.88
N GLY A 270 -4.49 1.13 -12.80
CA GLY A 270 -3.14 0.73 -12.42
C GLY A 270 -2.37 1.87 -11.77
N GLU A 271 -1.42 1.51 -10.94
CA GLU A 271 -0.52 2.43 -10.29
C GLU A 271 0.73 2.70 -11.14
N TRP A 272 1.67 3.40 -10.55
CA TRP A 272 2.98 3.65 -11.13
C TRP A 272 3.72 2.34 -11.45
N MET A 273 4.29 2.26 -12.67
CA MET A 273 5.16 1.14 -13.04
C MET A 273 6.57 1.39 -12.47
N GLU A 274 7.03 0.49 -11.64
CA GLU A 274 8.30 0.63 -10.92
C GLU A 274 9.51 0.59 -11.87
N THR A 275 9.48 -0.27 -12.88
CA THR A 275 10.61 -0.50 -13.77
C THR A 275 10.19 -0.48 -15.22
N ARG A 276 10.87 0.34 -16.02
CA ARG A 276 10.74 0.33 -17.47
C ARG A 276 11.75 -0.64 -18.08
N LEU A 277 11.25 -1.73 -18.64
CA LEU A 277 12.04 -2.71 -19.39
C LEU A 277 11.58 -2.73 -20.85
N LEU A 278 11.81 -1.65 -21.56
CA LEU A 278 11.52 -1.49 -22.99
C LEU A 278 12.75 -0.92 -23.68
N THR A 279 13.37 -1.74 -24.51
CA THR A 279 14.58 -1.37 -25.26
C THR A 279 14.49 -1.89 -26.69
N SER A 280 15.10 -1.17 -27.60
CA SER A 280 15.19 -1.54 -29.02
C SER A 280 16.58 -1.24 -29.58
N GLY A 281 16.85 -1.67 -30.79
CA GLY A 281 18.09 -1.40 -31.51
C GLY A 281 19.28 -2.26 -31.06
N PRO A 282 20.46 -1.96 -31.58
CA PRO A 282 21.69 -2.76 -31.35
C PRO A 282 22.40 -2.38 -30.05
N ARG A 283 21.76 -2.59 -28.91
CA ARG A 283 22.35 -2.33 -27.59
C ARG A 283 22.63 -3.62 -26.84
#